data_31aa0f4703c99eda61875b886fda3446
#
_entry.id   31aa0f4703c99eda61875b886fda3446
#
_cell.length_a   1.000
_cell.length_b   1.000
_cell.length_c   1.000
_cell.angle_alpha   90.00
_cell.angle_beta   90.00
_cell.angle_gamma   90.00
#
_symmetry.space_group_name_H-M   'P 1'
#
loop_
_entity.id
_entity.type
_entity.pdbx_description
1 polymer ?
#
loop_
_entity_poly.entity_id
_entity_poly.type
_entity_poly.pdbx_seq_one_letter_code
_entity_poly.pdbx_strand_id
1 'polypeptide(L)'
;MTDLLKIKNFRLFFLAEIISAFGVGISTVEANWYLIDKTNDSQLLGIMLALNVSSGFLASPIIGGLADKYNRRNIILITYLLQVILYLLIVIALLMIGFETYLVIGFAIVNGIGWTTYMATSRSLVKQILKPDQYTDANSLLEISLQTGMFIAGGLSGILYEINGFTLIIAMTIMMFLISIFMLFRLHVDKPTHSEEESTNSLLQEYLLGWKFLKDNMMIFIFGVISIIPMVFTMIFNISLPGYVYNVLKLSSVQFGFSDMLYGIGGLCAGLISAILSKKISTKALIFLLYFILVINSALFIWINSAFYLFIGSFILGYSISSIRIYMNTAIMNTVSDKYVGRSFTIWTSISLLLQSFIAPFLGRWINEINDKFGFYIILILSLLIFVTLLLVNKTDKIKYAHKEE
;
A
#
# COMPACT_ATOMS: atom_id res chain seq x y z
N MET A 1 3.95 18.01 17.69
CA MET A 1 3.97 17.89 16.21
C MET A 1 4.51 19.13 15.50
N THR A 2 3.93 20.33 15.68
CA THR A 2 4.40 21.57 14.99
C THR A 2 5.84 21.96 15.36
N ASP A 3 6.32 21.64 16.55
CA ASP A 3 7.68 21.94 16.98
C ASP A 3 8.75 21.14 16.23
N LEU A 4 8.43 19.96 15.74
CA LEU A 4 9.34 19.16 14.91
C LEU A 4 9.69 19.85 13.59
N LEU A 5 8.76 20.60 13.01
CA LEU A 5 9.00 21.36 11.78
C LEU A 5 9.93 22.57 11.98
N LYS A 6 10.21 22.97 13.24
CA LYS A 6 11.24 23.96 13.56
C LYS A 6 12.66 23.38 13.44
N ILE A 7 12.81 22.05 13.55
CA ILE A 7 14.10 21.37 13.39
C ILE A 7 14.44 21.32 11.90
N LYS A 8 15.47 22.05 11.50
CA LYS A 8 15.85 22.23 10.07
C LYS A 8 15.99 20.91 9.32
N ASN A 9 16.69 19.94 9.88
CA ASN A 9 16.94 18.65 9.23
C ASN A 9 15.64 17.85 9.07
N PHE A 10 14.79 17.80 10.08
CA PHE A 10 13.50 17.12 9.98
C PHE A 10 12.58 17.80 8.97
N ARG A 11 12.50 19.12 8.97
CA ARG A 11 11.70 19.88 8.00
C ARG A 11 12.14 19.62 6.56
N LEU A 12 13.45 19.61 6.28
CA LEU A 12 13.97 19.30 4.93
C LEU A 12 13.60 17.89 4.50
N PHE A 13 13.74 16.92 5.40
CA PHE A 13 13.36 15.53 5.14
C PHE A 13 11.86 15.38 4.89
N PHE A 14 11.04 15.97 5.77
CA PHE A 14 9.58 15.96 5.68
C PHE A 14 9.05 16.55 4.36
N LEU A 15 9.60 17.71 3.94
CA LEU A 15 9.23 18.34 2.67
C LEU A 15 9.67 17.50 1.46
N ALA A 16 10.89 16.95 1.51
CA ALA A 16 11.37 16.04 0.46
C ALA A 16 10.45 14.81 0.31
N GLU A 17 9.96 14.31 1.43
CA GLU A 17 9.05 13.16 1.48
C GLU A 17 7.67 13.46 0.90
N ILE A 18 7.03 14.55 1.27
CA ILE A 18 5.74 14.96 0.69
C ILE A 18 5.85 15.07 -0.84
N ILE A 19 6.91 15.73 -1.31
CA ILE A 19 7.12 15.98 -2.75
C ILE A 19 7.36 14.65 -3.49
N SER A 20 8.22 13.78 -2.96
CA SER A 20 8.48 12.48 -3.59
C SER A 20 7.25 11.55 -3.53
N ALA A 21 6.51 11.54 -2.41
CA ALA A 21 5.28 10.77 -2.27
C ALA A 21 4.21 11.19 -3.27
N PHE A 22 4.08 12.51 -3.51
CA PHE A 22 3.19 13.02 -4.54
C PHE A 22 3.62 12.55 -5.94
N GLY A 23 4.92 12.63 -6.27
CA GLY A 23 5.46 12.13 -7.54
C GLY A 23 5.21 10.64 -7.75
N VAL A 24 5.47 9.82 -6.73
CA VAL A 24 5.15 8.38 -6.75
C VAL A 24 3.65 8.15 -6.93
N GLY A 25 2.81 8.90 -6.22
CA GLY A 25 1.36 8.77 -6.30
C GLY A 25 0.84 9.02 -7.71
N ILE A 26 1.15 10.19 -8.32
CA ILE A 26 0.67 10.52 -9.68
C ILE A 26 1.14 9.49 -10.71
N SER A 27 2.39 9.07 -10.64
CA SER A 27 2.96 8.14 -11.62
C SER A 27 2.43 6.71 -11.46
N THR A 28 2.15 6.26 -10.24
CA THR A 28 1.60 4.92 -9.99
C THR A 28 0.14 4.82 -10.44
N VAL A 29 -0.69 5.80 -10.08
CA VAL A 29 -2.10 5.82 -10.47
C VAL A 29 -2.23 5.85 -11.99
N GLU A 30 -1.49 6.74 -12.64
CA GLU A 30 -1.60 6.89 -14.09
C GLU A 30 -0.87 5.79 -14.89
N ALA A 31 0.12 5.10 -14.34
CA ALA A 31 0.67 3.91 -14.99
C ALA A 31 -0.39 2.82 -15.16
N ASN A 32 -1.26 2.64 -14.14
CA ASN A 32 -2.38 1.70 -14.20
C ASN A 32 -3.39 2.10 -15.29
N TRP A 33 -3.76 3.38 -15.33
CA TRP A 33 -4.68 3.91 -16.34
C TRP A 33 -4.09 3.82 -17.74
N TYR A 34 -2.85 4.31 -17.92
CA TYR A 34 -2.15 4.35 -19.20
C TYR A 34 -2.05 2.96 -19.85
N LEU A 35 -1.78 1.94 -19.03
CA LEU A 35 -1.71 0.57 -19.54
C LEU A 35 -3.07 0.09 -20.05
N ILE A 36 -4.15 0.34 -19.32
CA ILE A 36 -5.52 0.00 -19.75
C ILE A 36 -5.96 0.83 -20.95
N ASP A 37 -5.70 2.14 -20.97
CA ASP A 37 -6.03 3.03 -22.09
C ASP A 37 -5.38 2.58 -23.41
N LYS A 38 -4.12 2.10 -23.36
CA LYS A 38 -3.35 1.69 -24.54
C LYS A 38 -3.57 0.22 -24.95
N THR A 39 -3.83 -0.66 -24.02
CA THR A 39 -3.87 -2.11 -24.31
C THR A 39 -5.26 -2.72 -24.12
N ASN A 40 -6.09 -2.10 -23.31
CA ASN A 40 -7.34 -2.67 -22.82
C ASN A 40 -7.16 -4.09 -22.24
N ASP A 41 -6.03 -4.34 -21.58
CA ASP A 41 -5.62 -5.66 -21.10
C ASP A 41 -5.33 -5.63 -19.59
N SER A 42 -6.31 -6.12 -18.81
CA SER A 42 -6.19 -6.24 -17.35
C SER A 42 -5.16 -7.30 -16.91
N GLN A 43 -4.81 -8.27 -17.78
CA GLN A 43 -3.76 -9.24 -17.49
C GLN A 43 -2.38 -8.56 -17.46
N LEU A 44 -2.12 -7.69 -18.42
CA LEU A 44 -0.89 -6.90 -18.43
C LEU A 44 -0.80 -5.98 -17.20
N LEU A 45 -1.91 -5.39 -16.76
CA LEU A 45 -1.98 -4.63 -15.51
C LEU A 45 -1.66 -5.52 -14.30
N GLY A 46 -2.23 -6.71 -14.23
CA GLY A 46 -1.91 -7.69 -13.19
C GLY A 46 -0.44 -8.09 -13.17
N ILE A 47 0.18 -8.30 -14.34
CA ILE A 47 1.61 -8.60 -14.49
C ILE A 47 2.45 -7.40 -14.02
N MET A 48 2.09 -6.20 -14.42
CA MET A 48 2.79 -4.97 -14.01
C MET A 48 2.79 -4.81 -12.49
N LEU A 49 1.64 -4.97 -11.83
CA LEU A 49 1.52 -4.89 -10.37
C LEU A 49 2.27 -6.04 -9.67
N ALA A 50 2.23 -7.26 -10.23
CA ALA A 50 2.99 -8.38 -9.72
C ALA A 50 4.50 -8.11 -9.77
N LEU A 51 5.00 -7.56 -10.87
CA LEU A 51 6.42 -7.22 -11.04
C LEU A 51 6.85 -6.05 -10.15
N ASN A 52 5.97 -5.05 -9.96
CA ASN A 52 6.21 -3.97 -9.01
C ASN A 52 6.43 -4.52 -7.58
N VAL A 53 5.52 -5.37 -7.09
CA VAL A 53 5.60 -5.97 -5.76
C VAL A 53 6.78 -6.94 -5.64
N SER A 54 6.98 -7.82 -6.64
CA SER A 54 8.06 -8.81 -6.64
C SER A 54 9.44 -8.17 -6.69
N SER A 55 9.64 -7.11 -7.47
CA SER A 55 10.92 -6.42 -7.57
C SER A 55 11.32 -5.80 -6.24
N GLY A 56 10.38 -5.16 -5.54
CA GLY A 56 10.60 -4.64 -4.20
C GLY A 56 10.90 -5.75 -3.17
N PHE A 57 10.14 -6.84 -3.21
CA PHE A 57 10.35 -7.99 -2.33
C PHE A 57 11.75 -8.61 -2.53
N LEU A 58 12.15 -8.86 -3.77
CA LEU A 58 13.46 -9.44 -4.10
C LEU A 58 14.63 -8.49 -3.76
N ALA A 59 14.43 -7.19 -3.89
CA ALA A 59 15.43 -6.19 -3.53
C ALA A 59 15.57 -5.99 -2.01
N SER A 60 14.54 -6.31 -1.22
CA SER A 60 14.49 -6.00 0.22
C SER A 60 15.65 -6.54 1.06
N PRO A 61 16.17 -7.77 0.87
CA PRO A 61 17.33 -8.25 1.65
C PRO A 61 18.60 -7.47 1.34
N ILE A 62 18.81 -7.08 0.06
CA ILE A 62 19.98 -6.29 -0.37
C ILE A 62 19.89 -4.90 0.24
N ILE A 63 18.72 -4.26 0.14
CA ILE A 63 18.46 -2.92 0.67
C ILE A 63 18.62 -2.89 2.18
N GLY A 64 18.10 -3.89 2.91
CA GLY A 64 18.28 -4.03 4.36
C GLY A 64 19.74 -4.06 4.74
N GLY A 65 20.55 -4.92 4.10
CA GLY A 65 21.99 -5.01 4.34
C GLY A 65 22.77 -3.73 4.00
N LEU A 66 22.32 -2.98 2.98
CA LEU A 66 22.91 -1.67 2.65
C LEU A 66 22.52 -0.62 3.70
N ALA A 67 21.27 -0.62 4.18
CA ALA A 67 20.77 0.31 5.18
C ALA A 67 21.47 0.17 6.55
N ASP A 68 21.97 -1.02 6.86
CA ASP A 68 22.75 -1.25 8.07
C ASP A 68 24.20 -0.76 7.96
N LYS A 69 24.80 -0.84 6.77
CA LYS A 69 26.22 -0.51 6.53
C LYS A 69 26.47 0.94 6.14
N TYR A 70 25.53 1.57 5.44
CA TYR A 70 25.71 2.89 4.84
C TYR A 70 24.80 3.94 5.44
N ASN A 71 25.14 5.21 5.22
CA ASN A 71 24.30 6.35 5.63
C ASN A 71 22.95 6.30 4.88
N ARG A 72 21.86 6.21 5.64
CA ARG A 72 20.47 6.08 5.12
C ARG A 72 20.10 7.23 4.18
N ARG A 73 20.54 8.46 4.48
CA ARG A 73 20.36 9.61 3.58
C ARG A 73 20.98 9.34 2.19
N ASN A 74 22.20 8.81 2.16
CA ASN A 74 22.89 8.55 0.88
C ASN A 74 22.21 7.42 0.11
N ILE A 75 21.65 6.42 0.77
CA ILE A 75 20.88 5.34 0.13
C ILE A 75 19.65 5.93 -0.56
N ILE A 76 18.87 6.78 0.13
CA ILE A 76 17.70 7.45 -0.47
C ILE A 76 18.12 8.32 -1.65
N LEU A 77 19.19 9.11 -1.50
CA LEU A 77 19.72 9.96 -2.58
C LEU A 77 20.11 9.16 -3.83
N ILE A 78 20.86 8.08 -3.65
CA ILE A 78 21.31 7.21 -4.76
C ILE A 78 20.09 6.57 -5.42
N THR A 79 19.12 6.11 -4.63
CA THR A 79 17.88 5.51 -5.15
C THR A 79 17.10 6.51 -5.99
N TYR A 80 16.89 7.73 -5.51
CA TYR A 80 16.18 8.77 -6.27
C TYR A 80 16.95 9.19 -7.53
N LEU A 81 18.28 9.27 -7.48
CA LEU A 81 19.11 9.55 -8.65
C LEU A 81 18.97 8.44 -9.72
N LEU A 82 19.03 7.18 -9.30
CA LEU A 82 18.83 6.04 -10.21
C LEU A 82 17.42 6.04 -10.81
N GLN A 83 16.39 6.32 -10.00
CA GLN A 83 15.02 6.45 -10.50
C GLN A 83 14.89 7.59 -11.50
N VAL A 84 15.47 8.76 -11.24
CA VAL A 84 15.48 9.90 -12.18
C VAL A 84 16.13 9.51 -13.51
N ILE A 85 17.29 8.85 -13.47
CA ILE A 85 18.00 8.42 -14.69
C ILE A 85 17.14 7.42 -15.48
N LEU A 86 16.58 6.39 -14.80
CA LEU A 86 15.79 5.37 -15.46
C LEU A 86 14.47 5.93 -16.00
N TYR A 87 13.80 6.80 -15.26
CA TYR A 87 12.59 7.47 -15.71
C TYR A 87 12.86 8.41 -16.90
N LEU A 88 14.01 9.10 -16.91
CA LEU A 88 14.41 9.93 -18.05
C LEU A 88 14.62 9.07 -19.31
N LEU A 89 15.24 7.90 -19.18
CA LEU A 89 15.40 6.95 -20.29
C LEU A 89 14.03 6.45 -20.79
N ILE A 90 13.09 6.17 -19.89
CA ILE A 90 11.72 5.79 -20.25
C ILE A 90 11.00 6.94 -20.99
N VAL A 91 11.12 8.18 -20.51
CA VAL A 91 10.53 9.35 -21.20
C VAL A 91 11.10 9.51 -22.61
N ILE A 92 12.43 9.43 -22.75
CA ILE A 92 13.09 9.52 -24.06
C ILE A 92 12.60 8.39 -24.99
N ALA A 93 12.52 7.16 -24.49
CA ALA A 93 12.01 6.03 -25.25
C ALA A 93 10.55 6.24 -25.67
N LEU A 94 9.66 6.68 -24.77
CA LEU A 94 8.27 6.99 -25.10
C LEU A 94 8.13 8.09 -26.16
N LEU A 95 9.03 9.07 -26.16
CA LEU A 95 9.02 10.13 -27.18
C LEU A 95 9.55 9.65 -28.54
N MET A 96 10.49 8.70 -28.57
CA MET A 96 11.11 8.20 -29.79
C MET A 96 10.32 7.08 -30.48
N ILE A 97 9.83 6.11 -29.71
CA ILE A 97 9.18 4.90 -30.23
C ILE A 97 7.69 4.78 -29.87
N GLY A 98 7.18 5.71 -29.06
CA GLY A 98 5.78 5.69 -28.60
C GLY A 98 5.52 4.71 -27.47
N PHE A 99 4.26 4.29 -27.35
CA PHE A 99 3.85 3.34 -26.33
C PHE A 99 4.43 1.95 -26.59
N GLU A 100 5.08 1.41 -25.58
CA GLU A 100 5.52 0.04 -25.52
C GLU A 100 5.28 -0.53 -24.11
N THR A 101 4.65 -1.67 -24.02
CA THR A 101 4.26 -2.29 -22.73
C THR A 101 5.45 -2.49 -21.79
N TYR A 102 6.60 -2.89 -22.33
CA TYR A 102 7.81 -3.12 -21.52
C TYR A 102 8.36 -1.85 -20.87
N LEU A 103 8.09 -0.66 -21.41
CA LEU A 103 8.50 0.61 -20.79
C LEU A 103 7.69 0.89 -19.52
N VAL A 104 6.37 0.62 -19.55
CA VAL A 104 5.48 0.80 -18.40
C VAL A 104 5.78 -0.27 -17.33
N ILE A 105 6.05 -1.50 -17.74
CA ILE A 105 6.49 -2.57 -16.83
C ILE A 105 7.85 -2.21 -16.20
N GLY A 106 8.81 -1.73 -16.99
CA GLY A 106 10.10 -1.26 -16.50
C GLY A 106 9.96 -0.14 -15.47
N PHE A 107 9.08 0.83 -15.74
CA PHE A 107 8.71 1.87 -14.78
C PHE A 107 8.21 1.26 -13.45
N ALA A 108 7.29 0.29 -13.52
CA ALA A 108 6.72 -0.35 -12.33
C ALA A 108 7.77 -1.11 -11.49
N ILE A 109 8.72 -1.79 -12.13
CA ILE A 109 9.84 -2.49 -11.47
C ILE A 109 10.71 -1.47 -10.71
N VAL A 110 11.10 -0.38 -11.37
CA VAL A 110 11.94 0.67 -10.76
C VAL A 110 11.20 1.32 -9.58
N ASN A 111 9.90 1.55 -9.74
CA ASN A 111 9.06 2.11 -8.68
C ASN A 111 8.96 1.18 -7.45
N GLY A 112 8.78 -0.13 -7.66
CA GLY A 112 8.73 -1.13 -6.58
C GLY A 112 10.02 -1.22 -5.76
N ILE A 113 11.18 -1.18 -6.43
CA ILE A 113 12.49 -1.13 -5.76
C ILE A 113 12.63 0.17 -4.96
N GLY A 114 12.27 1.31 -5.58
CA GLY A 114 12.31 2.62 -4.93
C GLY A 114 11.44 2.70 -3.68
N TRP A 115 10.21 2.21 -3.77
CA TRP A 115 9.28 2.15 -2.64
C TRP A 115 9.83 1.30 -1.48
N THR A 116 10.37 0.12 -1.77
CA THR A 116 10.96 -0.75 -0.74
C THR A 116 12.18 -0.11 -0.08
N THR A 117 13.03 0.54 -0.87
CA THR A 117 14.20 1.27 -0.34
C THR A 117 13.76 2.41 0.59
N TYR A 118 12.76 3.18 0.18
CA TYR A 118 12.20 4.23 0.99
C TYR A 118 11.65 3.69 2.32
N MET A 119 10.83 2.65 2.29
CA MET A 119 10.24 2.03 3.49
C MET A 119 11.29 1.51 4.47
N ALA A 120 12.39 0.93 3.98
CA ALA A 120 13.46 0.41 4.81
C ALA A 120 14.32 1.51 5.45
N THR A 121 14.48 2.66 4.77
CA THR A 121 15.46 3.69 5.16
C THR A 121 14.85 4.90 5.85
N SER A 122 13.62 5.31 5.52
CA SER A 122 13.01 6.55 6.00
C SER A 122 12.89 6.61 7.52
N ARG A 123 12.34 5.56 8.14
CA ARG A 123 12.16 5.50 9.60
C ARG A 123 13.49 5.42 10.35
N SER A 124 14.49 4.75 9.77
CA SER A 124 15.84 4.70 10.32
C SER A 124 16.56 6.05 10.22
N LEU A 125 16.28 6.84 9.16
CA LEU A 125 16.81 8.20 9.00
C LEU A 125 16.23 9.15 10.06
N VAL A 126 14.94 9.01 10.39
CA VAL A 126 14.30 9.77 11.47
C VAL A 126 15.03 9.58 12.81
N LYS A 127 15.45 8.34 13.13
CA LYS A 127 16.22 8.07 14.35
C LYS A 127 17.58 8.76 14.39
N GLN A 128 18.16 9.10 13.24
CA GLN A 128 19.42 9.85 13.16
C GLN A 128 19.23 11.38 13.25
N ILE A 129 18.01 11.86 12.97
CA ILE A 129 17.71 13.31 12.94
C ILE A 129 17.11 13.78 14.26
N LEU A 130 16.36 12.93 14.97
CA LEU A 130 15.53 13.27 16.12
C LEU A 130 15.91 12.48 17.37
N LYS A 131 15.44 12.95 18.52
CA LYS A 131 15.57 12.26 19.81
C LYS A 131 14.46 11.22 20.00
N PRO A 132 14.65 10.21 20.88
CA PRO A 132 13.70 9.11 21.08
C PRO A 132 12.28 9.57 21.48
N ASP A 133 12.15 10.61 22.30
CA ASP A 133 10.88 11.20 22.73
C ASP A 133 10.06 11.83 21.58
N GLN A 134 10.69 12.08 20.44
CA GLN A 134 10.11 12.72 19.25
C GLN A 134 9.68 11.71 18.16
N TYR A 135 10.05 10.41 18.28
CA TYR A 135 9.86 9.43 17.21
C TYR A 135 8.38 9.19 16.88
N THR A 136 7.50 9.14 17.87
CA THR A 136 6.06 8.90 17.65
C THR A 136 5.44 10.03 16.82
N ASP A 137 5.71 11.27 17.20
CA ASP A 137 5.22 12.46 16.49
C ASP A 137 5.77 12.54 15.06
N ALA A 138 7.05 12.21 14.88
CA ALA A 138 7.70 12.21 13.58
C ALA A 138 7.10 11.15 12.65
N ASN A 139 6.97 9.90 13.11
CA ASN A 139 6.36 8.83 12.32
C ASN A 139 4.91 9.14 11.94
N SER A 140 4.15 9.78 12.84
CA SER A 140 2.79 10.21 12.53
C SER A 140 2.76 11.29 11.44
N LEU A 141 3.67 12.27 11.48
CA LEU A 141 3.79 13.30 10.45
C LEU A 141 4.20 12.69 9.10
N LEU A 142 5.15 11.76 9.09
CA LEU A 142 5.58 11.07 7.88
C LEU A 142 4.44 10.25 7.26
N GLU A 143 3.67 9.53 8.07
CA GLU A 143 2.52 8.79 7.57
C GLU A 143 1.45 9.72 6.99
N ILE A 144 1.16 10.85 7.66
CA ILE A 144 0.25 11.88 7.14
C ILE A 144 0.75 12.43 5.81
N SER A 145 2.06 12.74 5.71
CA SER A 145 2.64 13.30 4.48
C SER A 145 2.55 12.32 3.32
N LEU A 146 2.89 11.06 3.55
CA LEU A 146 2.82 10.00 2.57
C LEU A 146 1.40 9.82 2.04
N GLN A 147 0.45 9.67 2.94
CA GLN A 147 -0.95 9.48 2.58
C GLN A 147 -1.52 10.70 1.86
N THR A 148 -1.27 11.91 2.38
CA THR A 148 -1.74 13.16 1.75
C THR A 148 -1.15 13.33 0.36
N GLY A 149 0.15 13.06 0.18
CA GLY A 149 0.81 13.11 -1.11
C GLY A 149 0.16 12.16 -2.12
N MET A 150 -0.07 10.91 -1.73
CA MET A 150 -0.69 9.91 -2.60
C MET A 150 -2.14 10.23 -2.95
N PHE A 151 -2.95 10.73 -2.01
CA PHE A 151 -4.36 11.02 -2.30
C PHE A 151 -4.56 12.23 -3.19
N ILE A 152 -3.85 13.33 -2.90
CA ILE A 152 -3.89 14.51 -3.76
C ILE A 152 -3.40 14.15 -5.17
N ALA A 153 -2.39 13.28 -5.23
CA ALA A 153 -1.87 12.76 -6.47
C ALA A 153 -2.95 12.04 -7.29
N GLY A 154 -3.73 11.13 -6.69
CA GLY A 154 -4.82 10.43 -7.36
C GLY A 154 -5.80 11.39 -8.03
N GLY A 155 -6.27 12.41 -7.30
CA GLY A 155 -7.23 13.40 -7.84
C GLY A 155 -6.68 14.27 -8.97
N LEU A 156 -5.39 14.60 -8.92
CA LEU A 156 -4.75 15.45 -9.94
C LEU A 156 -4.20 14.67 -11.13
N SER A 157 -3.86 13.41 -10.95
CA SER A 157 -3.19 12.59 -11.96
C SER A 157 -4.02 12.46 -13.23
N GLY A 158 -5.32 12.19 -13.12
CA GLY A 158 -6.21 12.06 -14.26
C GLY A 158 -6.34 13.34 -15.08
N ILE A 159 -6.39 14.50 -14.42
CA ILE A 159 -6.40 15.81 -15.11
C ILE A 159 -5.08 16.03 -15.85
N LEU A 160 -3.96 15.74 -15.20
CA LEU A 160 -2.63 15.89 -15.80
C LEU A 160 -2.44 14.93 -16.99
N TYR A 161 -2.99 13.73 -16.90
CA TYR A 161 -2.95 12.75 -17.98
C TYR A 161 -3.69 13.24 -19.23
N GLU A 162 -4.85 13.86 -19.10
CA GLU A 162 -5.60 14.42 -20.24
C GLU A 162 -4.89 15.58 -20.94
N ILE A 163 -3.98 16.30 -20.25
CA ILE A 163 -3.23 17.40 -20.85
C ILE A 163 -2.15 16.89 -21.81
N ASN A 164 -1.32 15.93 -21.41
CA ASN A 164 -0.20 15.45 -22.22
C ASN A 164 0.22 14.01 -21.92
N GLY A 165 -0.70 13.19 -21.47
CA GLY A 165 -0.53 11.75 -21.27
C GLY A 165 0.51 11.37 -20.21
N PHE A 166 0.90 10.12 -20.23
CA PHE A 166 1.81 9.52 -19.25
C PHE A 166 3.22 10.12 -19.26
N THR A 167 3.67 10.63 -20.39
CA THR A 167 4.99 11.28 -20.54
C THR A 167 5.11 12.52 -19.64
N LEU A 168 4.07 13.35 -19.58
CA LEU A 168 4.02 14.51 -18.67
C LEU A 168 4.09 14.06 -17.21
N ILE A 169 3.36 13.01 -16.87
CA ILE A 169 3.32 12.46 -15.50
C ILE A 169 4.72 12.02 -15.05
N ILE A 170 5.42 11.25 -15.88
CA ILE A 170 6.80 10.82 -15.54
C ILE A 170 7.75 12.03 -15.46
N ALA A 171 7.64 13.00 -16.38
CA ALA A 171 8.46 14.21 -16.34
C ALA A 171 8.24 15.02 -15.06
N MET A 172 6.99 15.15 -14.60
CA MET A 172 6.67 15.77 -13.31
C MET A 172 7.23 14.97 -12.12
N THR A 173 7.17 13.65 -12.16
CA THR A 173 7.75 12.78 -11.14
C THR A 173 9.27 12.97 -11.07
N ILE A 174 9.95 13.04 -12.20
CA ILE A 174 11.39 13.36 -12.28
C ILE A 174 11.68 14.70 -11.61
N MET A 175 10.90 15.73 -11.93
CA MET A 175 11.08 17.07 -11.34
C MET A 175 10.91 17.02 -9.82
N MET A 176 9.92 16.31 -9.32
CA MET A 176 9.68 16.14 -7.87
C MET A 176 10.81 15.39 -7.17
N PHE A 177 11.34 14.35 -7.80
CA PHE A 177 12.52 13.66 -7.27
C PHE A 177 13.75 14.55 -7.26
N LEU A 178 13.99 15.37 -8.29
CA LEU A 178 15.09 16.33 -8.32
C LEU A 178 14.99 17.37 -7.21
N ILE A 179 13.78 17.88 -6.92
CA ILE A 179 13.53 18.78 -5.80
C ILE A 179 13.80 18.06 -4.47
N SER A 180 13.34 16.82 -4.32
CA SER A 180 13.58 16.01 -3.12
C SER A 180 15.07 15.70 -2.93
N ILE A 181 15.80 15.38 -4.00
CA ILE A 181 17.26 15.19 -3.98
C ILE A 181 17.95 16.47 -3.50
N PHE A 182 17.56 17.64 -4.03
CA PHE A 182 18.14 18.92 -3.61
C PHE A 182 17.93 19.21 -2.11
N MET A 183 16.73 18.89 -1.58
CA MET A 183 16.45 19.03 -0.16
C MET A 183 17.28 18.04 0.69
N LEU A 184 17.38 16.80 0.25
CA LEU A 184 18.17 15.78 0.93
C LEU A 184 19.67 16.09 0.90
N PHE A 185 20.18 16.73 -0.15
CA PHE A 185 21.58 17.20 -0.18
C PHE A 185 21.90 18.24 0.90
N ARG A 186 20.91 19.06 1.26
CA ARG A 186 21.05 20.07 2.32
C ARG A 186 20.88 19.50 3.73
N LEU A 187 20.49 18.26 3.85
CA LEU A 187 20.30 17.57 5.11
C LEU A 187 21.66 17.13 5.67
N HIS A 188 22.00 17.57 6.87
CA HIS A 188 23.21 17.14 7.56
C HIS A 188 22.84 15.99 8.52
N VAL A 189 23.42 14.83 8.28
CA VAL A 189 23.24 13.66 9.14
C VAL A 189 24.61 13.14 9.52
N ASP A 190 24.87 13.06 10.81
CA ASP A 190 26.09 12.46 11.34
C ASP A 190 26.20 11.00 10.92
N LYS A 191 27.43 10.52 10.78
CA LYS A 191 27.65 9.08 10.49
C LYS A 191 26.96 8.28 11.59
N PRO A 192 26.31 7.15 11.24
CA PRO A 192 25.76 6.29 12.27
C PRO A 192 26.88 5.93 13.24
N THR A 193 26.75 6.32 14.50
CA THR A 193 27.49 5.69 15.57
C THR A 193 27.06 4.23 15.54
N HIS A 194 27.98 3.36 15.18
CA HIS A 194 27.75 1.93 15.32
C HIS A 194 27.38 1.67 16.79
N SER A 195 26.10 1.55 17.07
CA SER A 195 25.66 0.85 18.26
C SER A 195 26.00 -0.62 17.97
N GLU A 196 27.06 -1.08 18.58
CA GLU A 196 27.48 -2.48 18.65
C GLU A 196 26.48 -3.34 19.45
N GLU A 197 25.20 -3.15 19.29
CA GLU A 197 24.23 -4.21 19.53
C GLU A 197 24.06 -4.96 18.21
N GLU A 198 25.13 -5.69 17.84
CA GLU A 198 25.00 -6.80 16.92
C GLU A 198 23.89 -7.71 17.46
N SER A 199 22.74 -7.69 16.78
CA SER A 199 21.86 -8.83 16.87
C SER A 199 22.69 -10.02 16.36
N THR A 200 23.17 -10.85 17.28
CA THR A 200 24.02 -12.03 17.01
C THR A 200 23.37 -13.03 16.07
N ASN A 201 22.09 -12.84 15.75
CA ASN A 201 21.32 -13.65 14.82
C ASN A 201 21.30 -13.03 13.42
N SER A 202 21.62 -13.83 12.42
CA SER A 202 21.41 -13.42 11.02
C SER A 202 19.91 -13.18 10.76
N LEU A 203 19.57 -12.29 9.78
CA LEU A 203 18.18 -12.05 9.37
C LEU A 203 17.43 -13.34 9.06
N LEU A 204 18.12 -14.33 8.50
CA LEU A 204 17.56 -15.66 8.22
C LEU A 204 17.21 -16.41 9.52
N GLN A 205 18.04 -16.33 10.55
CA GLN A 205 17.74 -16.96 11.85
C GLN A 205 16.55 -16.32 12.53
N GLU A 206 16.43 -14.99 12.47
CA GLU A 206 15.28 -14.25 12.99
C GLU A 206 13.98 -14.67 12.28
N TYR A 207 14.03 -14.81 10.94
CA TYR A 207 12.90 -15.28 10.15
C TYR A 207 12.51 -16.73 10.49
N LEU A 208 13.49 -17.62 10.62
CA LEU A 208 13.26 -19.03 11.01
C LEU A 208 12.68 -19.16 12.43
N LEU A 209 13.11 -18.33 13.37
CA LEU A 209 12.55 -18.30 14.73
C LEU A 209 11.09 -17.85 14.72
N GLY A 210 10.75 -16.84 13.94
CA GLY A 210 9.37 -16.40 13.74
C GLY A 210 8.52 -17.49 13.11
N TRP A 211 9.03 -18.18 12.09
CA TRP A 211 8.34 -19.28 11.42
C TRP A 211 8.09 -20.47 12.37
N LYS A 212 9.08 -20.82 13.17
CA LYS A 212 8.94 -21.87 14.21
C LYS A 212 7.85 -21.49 15.22
N PHE A 213 7.87 -20.26 15.73
CA PHE A 213 6.85 -19.78 16.66
C PHE A 213 5.43 -19.88 16.06
N LEU A 214 5.24 -19.46 14.81
CA LEU A 214 3.93 -19.53 14.14
C LEU A 214 3.48 -20.96 13.88
N LYS A 215 4.40 -21.87 13.54
CA LYS A 215 4.12 -23.30 13.37
C LYS A 215 3.66 -23.93 14.70
N ASP A 216 4.30 -23.56 15.81
CA ASP A 216 3.95 -24.07 17.13
C ASP A 216 2.64 -23.43 17.65
N ASN A 217 2.18 -22.31 17.06
CA ASN A 217 0.97 -21.58 17.42
C ASN A 217 0.03 -21.41 16.20
N MET A 218 -0.46 -22.54 15.68
CA MET A 218 -1.25 -22.59 14.43
C MET A 218 -2.47 -21.63 14.44
N MET A 219 -3.13 -21.43 15.57
CA MET A 219 -4.25 -20.48 15.69
C MET A 219 -3.81 -19.03 15.40
N ILE A 220 -2.64 -18.64 15.93
CA ILE A 220 -2.05 -17.31 15.66
C ILE A 220 -1.67 -17.20 14.19
N PHE A 221 -1.10 -18.27 13.60
CA PHE A 221 -0.77 -18.31 12.17
C PHE A 221 -2.01 -18.09 11.29
N ILE A 222 -3.09 -18.84 11.53
CA ILE A 222 -4.36 -18.71 10.77
C ILE A 222 -4.93 -17.30 10.93
N PHE A 223 -4.92 -16.75 12.15
CA PHE A 223 -5.42 -15.41 12.42
C PHE A 223 -4.61 -14.35 11.64
N GLY A 224 -3.30 -14.50 11.57
CA GLY A 224 -2.45 -13.63 10.77
C GLY A 224 -2.69 -13.78 9.27
N VAL A 225 -2.92 -14.98 8.76
CA VAL A 225 -3.29 -15.21 7.36
C VAL A 225 -4.62 -14.50 7.02
N ILE A 226 -5.61 -14.55 7.91
CA ILE A 226 -6.86 -13.80 7.73
C ILE A 226 -6.61 -12.29 7.71
N SER A 227 -5.66 -11.80 8.48
CA SER A 227 -5.34 -10.37 8.57
C SER A 227 -4.75 -9.78 7.29
N ILE A 228 -4.23 -10.58 6.38
CA ILE A 228 -3.72 -10.10 5.08
C ILE A 228 -4.80 -9.96 4.01
N ILE A 229 -6.01 -10.47 4.22
CA ILE A 229 -7.12 -10.38 3.26
C ILE A 229 -7.43 -8.93 2.83
N PRO A 230 -7.43 -7.92 3.72
CA PRO A 230 -7.60 -6.53 3.31
C PRO A 230 -6.56 -6.06 2.27
N MET A 231 -5.31 -6.55 2.34
CA MET A 231 -4.27 -6.21 1.35
C MET A 231 -4.58 -6.86 -0.01
N VAL A 232 -5.12 -8.08 -0.01
CA VAL A 232 -5.59 -8.75 -1.23
C VAL A 232 -6.77 -7.99 -1.84
N PHE A 233 -7.72 -7.50 -1.04
CA PHE A 233 -8.83 -6.67 -1.54
C PHE A 233 -8.35 -5.37 -2.18
N THR A 234 -7.35 -4.69 -1.59
CA THR A 234 -6.71 -3.52 -2.20
C THR A 234 -6.12 -3.86 -3.57
N MET A 235 -5.39 -4.98 -3.69
CA MET A 235 -4.84 -5.44 -4.96
C MET A 235 -5.96 -5.72 -6.00
N ILE A 236 -7.03 -6.42 -5.59
CA ILE A 236 -8.17 -6.73 -6.48
C ILE A 236 -8.79 -5.42 -6.98
N PHE A 237 -8.98 -4.44 -6.10
CA PHE A 237 -9.51 -3.13 -6.45
C PHE A 237 -8.61 -2.41 -7.46
N ASN A 238 -7.30 -2.37 -7.23
CA ASN A 238 -6.33 -1.70 -8.11
C ASN A 238 -6.27 -2.32 -9.51
N ILE A 239 -6.49 -3.64 -9.64
CA ILE A 239 -6.53 -4.30 -10.95
C ILE A 239 -7.88 -4.09 -11.65
N SER A 240 -8.98 -4.09 -10.89
CA SER A 240 -10.33 -4.03 -11.45
C SER A 240 -10.78 -2.62 -11.78
N LEU A 241 -10.36 -1.62 -11.00
CA LEU A 241 -10.87 -0.26 -11.11
C LEU A 241 -10.61 0.37 -12.47
N PRO A 242 -9.40 0.35 -13.06
CA PRO A 242 -9.14 0.99 -14.34
C PRO A 242 -10.00 0.41 -15.47
N GLY A 243 -10.05 -0.91 -15.61
CA GLY A 243 -10.88 -1.60 -16.61
C GLY A 243 -12.37 -1.34 -16.41
N TYR A 244 -12.85 -1.35 -15.15
CA TYR A 244 -14.24 -1.02 -14.83
C TYR A 244 -14.62 0.42 -15.24
N VAL A 245 -13.76 1.41 -14.92
CA VAL A 245 -13.99 2.82 -15.29
C VAL A 245 -13.94 2.98 -16.81
N TYR A 246 -12.96 2.38 -17.48
CA TYR A 246 -12.74 2.49 -18.91
C TYR A 246 -13.82 1.74 -19.73
N ASN A 247 -14.04 0.46 -19.44
CA ASN A 247 -14.88 -0.42 -20.26
C ASN A 247 -16.35 -0.40 -19.88
N VAL A 248 -16.68 -0.40 -18.57
CA VAL A 248 -18.06 -0.50 -18.10
C VAL A 248 -18.72 0.86 -17.99
N LEU A 249 -18.04 1.81 -17.35
CA LEU A 249 -18.61 3.15 -17.15
C LEU A 249 -18.36 4.09 -18.33
N LYS A 250 -17.40 3.80 -19.20
CA LYS A 250 -16.99 4.65 -20.33
C LYS A 250 -16.59 6.05 -19.89
N LEU A 251 -15.86 6.13 -18.77
CA LEU A 251 -15.39 7.37 -18.17
C LEU A 251 -13.90 7.56 -18.45
N SER A 252 -13.38 8.77 -18.19
CA SER A 252 -11.99 9.15 -18.46
C SER A 252 -11.07 8.94 -17.26
N SER A 253 -9.78 9.23 -17.48
CA SER A 253 -8.74 9.24 -16.43
C SER A 253 -9.08 10.13 -15.24
N VAL A 254 -9.80 11.24 -15.47
CA VAL A 254 -10.22 12.17 -14.41
C VAL A 254 -11.11 11.47 -13.39
N GLN A 255 -12.13 10.73 -13.84
CA GLN A 255 -13.02 10.01 -12.93
C GLN A 255 -12.30 8.82 -12.28
N PHE A 256 -11.39 8.17 -12.99
CA PHE A 256 -10.53 7.14 -12.41
C PHE A 256 -9.67 7.69 -11.28
N GLY A 257 -8.89 8.74 -11.52
CA GLY A 257 -8.05 9.37 -10.51
C GLY A 257 -8.85 9.92 -9.31
N PHE A 258 -10.05 10.48 -9.57
CA PHE A 258 -10.94 10.96 -8.51
C PHE A 258 -11.47 9.81 -7.65
N SER A 259 -11.77 8.65 -8.24
CA SER A 259 -12.23 7.49 -7.50
C SER A 259 -11.12 6.87 -6.65
N ASP A 260 -9.88 6.85 -7.15
CA ASP A 260 -8.71 6.43 -6.40
C ASP A 260 -8.40 7.38 -5.23
N MET A 261 -8.50 8.70 -5.45
CA MET A 261 -8.41 9.69 -4.38
C MET A 261 -9.45 9.44 -3.28
N LEU A 262 -10.71 9.19 -3.65
CA LEU A 262 -11.77 8.93 -2.66
C LEU A 262 -11.57 7.62 -1.91
N TYR A 263 -11.04 6.58 -2.56
CA TYR A 263 -10.60 5.37 -1.88
C TYR A 263 -9.55 5.68 -0.81
N GLY A 264 -8.58 6.50 -1.16
CA GLY A 264 -7.54 6.94 -0.24
C GLY A 264 -8.07 7.79 0.92
N ILE A 265 -8.97 8.74 0.66
CA ILE A 265 -9.65 9.54 1.70
C ILE A 265 -10.45 8.63 2.64
N GLY A 266 -11.12 7.61 2.11
CA GLY A 266 -11.78 6.59 2.92
C GLY A 266 -10.81 5.92 3.90
N GLY A 267 -9.61 5.56 3.42
CA GLY A 267 -8.53 5.00 4.26
C GLY A 267 -8.05 5.95 5.35
N LEU A 268 -7.91 7.26 5.06
CA LEU A 268 -7.60 8.28 6.08
C LEU A 268 -8.69 8.37 7.14
N CYS A 269 -9.95 8.45 6.72
CA CYS A 269 -11.09 8.49 7.63
C CYS A 269 -11.13 7.23 8.51
N ALA A 270 -10.76 6.07 7.98
CA ALA A 270 -10.63 4.84 8.75
C ALA A 270 -9.63 5.01 9.91
N GLY A 271 -8.46 5.59 9.66
CA GLY A 271 -7.46 5.85 10.70
C GLY A 271 -7.99 6.72 11.84
N LEU A 272 -8.71 7.79 11.50
CA LEU A 272 -9.26 8.73 12.47
C LEU A 272 -10.46 8.15 13.25
N ILE A 273 -11.38 7.52 12.54
CA ILE A 273 -12.66 7.06 13.11
C ILE A 273 -12.50 5.74 13.86
N SER A 274 -11.65 4.83 13.40
CA SER A 274 -11.47 3.50 14.03
C SER A 274 -11.02 3.60 15.48
N ALA A 275 -10.13 4.54 15.81
CA ALA A 275 -9.67 4.79 17.18
C ALA A 275 -10.79 5.28 18.11
N ILE A 276 -11.76 6.00 17.58
CA ILE A 276 -12.92 6.51 18.34
C ILE A 276 -13.94 5.39 18.54
N LEU A 277 -14.23 4.64 17.47
CA LEU A 277 -15.22 3.57 17.51
C LEU A 277 -14.80 2.40 18.39
N SER A 278 -13.52 2.03 18.40
CA SER A 278 -12.98 0.93 19.22
C SER A 278 -13.14 1.14 20.73
N LYS A 279 -13.31 2.41 21.18
CA LYS A 279 -13.59 2.74 22.57
C LYS A 279 -15.05 2.48 22.99
N LYS A 280 -15.97 2.43 22.02
CA LYS A 280 -17.41 2.33 22.26
C LYS A 280 -18.01 0.98 21.84
N ILE A 281 -17.40 0.33 20.87
CA ILE A 281 -17.92 -0.89 20.22
C ILE A 281 -16.79 -1.92 20.21
N SER A 282 -17.13 -3.17 20.50
CA SER A 282 -16.13 -4.25 20.47
C SER A 282 -15.52 -4.43 19.08
N THR A 283 -14.22 -4.70 19.02
CA THR A 283 -13.48 -4.94 17.76
C THR A 283 -14.14 -6.02 16.90
N LYS A 284 -14.66 -7.09 17.53
CA LYS A 284 -15.39 -8.18 16.85
C LYS A 284 -16.64 -7.66 16.12
N ALA A 285 -17.44 -6.82 16.79
CA ALA A 285 -18.66 -6.24 16.21
C ALA A 285 -18.32 -5.25 15.07
N LEU A 286 -17.23 -4.48 15.20
CA LEU A 286 -16.79 -3.55 14.17
C LEU A 286 -16.31 -4.30 12.92
N ILE A 287 -15.52 -5.34 13.06
CA ILE A 287 -15.07 -6.18 11.94
C ILE A 287 -16.28 -6.80 11.23
N PHE A 288 -17.25 -7.33 12.00
CA PHE A 288 -18.48 -7.89 11.46
C PHE A 288 -19.28 -6.86 10.64
N LEU A 289 -19.50 -5.66 11.19
CA LEU A 289 -20.21 -4.58 10.50
C LEU A 289 -19.48 -4.17 9.19
N LEU A 290 -18.16 -4.07 9.23
CA LEU A 290 -17.36 -3.68 8.06
C LEU A 290 -17.42 -4.73 6.95
N TYR A 291 -17.37 -6.02 7.25
CA TYR A 291 -17.55 -7.05 6.24
C TYR A 291 -18.99 -7.05 5.67
N PHE A 292 -20.00 -6.76 6.49
CA PHE A 292 -21.37 -6.56 6.00
C PHE A 292 -21.46 -5.38 5.03
N ILE A 293 -20.82 -4.26 5.36
CA ILE A 293 -20.74 -3.08 4.48
C ILE A 293 -20.02 -3.44 3.17
N LEU A 294 -18.91 -4.21 3.22
CA LEU A 294 -18.18 -4.66 2.03
C LEU A 294 -19.05 -5.54 1.12
N VAL A 295 -19.85 -6.45 1.70
CA VAL A 295 -20.79 -7.29 0.92
C VAL A 295 -21.77 -6.41 0.15
N ILE A 296 -22.43 -5.47 0.83
CA ILE A 296 -23.39 -4.57 0.18
C ILE A 296 -22.71 -3.71 -0.87
N ASN A 297 -21.59 -3.08 -0.52
CA ASN A 297 -20.89 -2.17 -1.43
C ASN A 297 -20.37 -2.89 -2.68
N SER A 298 -19.82 -4.09 -2.55
CA SER A 298 -19.36 -4.89 -3.71
C SER A 298 -20.53 -5.33 -4.60
N ALA A 299 -21.67 -5.71 -4.00
CA ALA A 299 -22.88 -6.02 -4.76
C ALA A 299 -23.39 -4.77 -5.54
N LEU A 300 -23.33 -3.60 -4.95
CA LEU A 300 -23.74 -2.36 -5.61
C LEU A 300 -22.78 -1.96 -6.75
N PHE A 301 -21.46 -2.23 -6.65
CA PHE A 301 -20.54 -2.06 -7.78
C PHE A 301 -20.89 -2.95 -8.98
N ILE A 302 -21.44 -4.14 -8.71
CA ILE A 302 -21.85 -5.08 -9.77
C ILE A 302 -23.12 -4.58 -10.48
N TRP A 303 -24.07 -4.03 -9.73
CA TRP A 303 -25.41 -3.70 -10.27
C TRP A 303 -25.55 -2.25 -10.70
N ILE A 304 -24.88 -1.31 -10.05
CA ILE A 304 -25.03 0.13 -10.34
C ILE A 304 -23.87 0.60 -11.21
N ASN A 305 -24.16 0.83 -12.51
CA ASN A 305 -23.23 1.45 -13.44
C ASN A 305 -23.37 2.97 -13.43
N SER A 306 -22.82 3.62 -12.42
CA SER A 306 -22.96 5.08 -12.26
C SER A 306 -21.65 5.70 -11.79
N ALA A 307 -21.25 6.82 -12.39
CA ALA A 307 -20.10 7.62 -11.94
C ALA A 307 -20.27 8.11 -10.49
N PHE A 308 -21.49 8.48 -10.11
CA PHE A 308 -21.77 8.92 -8.75
C PHE A 308 -21.54 7.78 -7.73
N TYR A 309 -22.01 6.56 -8.07
CA TYR A 309 -21.77 5.42 -7.20
C TYR A 309 -20.30 5.00 -7.18
N LEU A 310 -19.59 5.10 -8.30
CA LEU A 310 -18.14 4.88 -8.35
C LEU A 310 -17.41 5.64 -7.24
N PHE A 311 -17.71 6.92 -7.06
CA PHE A 311 -17.07 7.77 -6.07
C PHE A 311 -17.43 7.36 -4.63
N ILE A 312 -18.70 7.18 -4.34
CA ILE A 312 -19.17 6.76 -3.01
C ILE A 312 -18.65 5.36 -2.67
N GLY A 313 -18.76 4.43 -3.62
CA GLY A 313 -18.34 3.05 -3.45
C GLY A 313 -16.83 2.93 -3.22
N SER A 314 -16.01 3.71 -3.93
CA SER A 314 -14.56 3.75 -3.72
C SER A 314 -14.20 4.26 -2.32
N PHE A 315 -14.85 5.32 -1.85
CA PHE A 315 -14.67 5.81 -0.48
C PHE A 315 -15.04 4.74 0.57
N ILE A 316 -16.19 4.08 0.41
CA ILE A 316 -16.65 3.03 1.32
C ILE A 316 -15.69 1.82 1.31
N LEU A 317 -15.18 1.41 0.14
CA LEU A 317 -14.17 0.35 0.02
C LEU A 317 -12.90 0.73 0.79
N GLY A 318 -12.35 1.91 0.54
CA GLY A 318 -11.14 2.39 1.20
C GLY A 318 -11.30 2.47 2.71
N TYR A 319 -12.42 3.01 3.18
CA TYR A 319 -12.75 3.08 4.60
C TYR A 319 -12.86 1.68 5.24
N SER A 320 -13.61 0.78 4.63
CA SER A 320 -13.87 -0.55 5.19
C SER A 320 -12.63 -1.42 5.22
N ILE A 321 -11.89 -1.48 4.11
CA ILE A 321 -10.66 -2.28 3.99
C ILE A 321 -9.60 -1.79 4.99
N SER A 322 -9.39 -0.47 5.07
CA SER A 322 -8.41 0.11 5.99
C SER A 322 -8.80 -0.06 7.46
N SER A 323 -10.09 0.10 7.79
CA SER A 323 -10.59 -0.14 9.16
C SER A 323 -10.42 -1.58 9.59
N ILE A 324 -10.75 -2.56 8.72
CA ILE A 324 -10.54 -3.99 9.00
C ILE A 324 -9.06 -4.25 9.26
N ARG A 325 -8.17 -3.73 8.43
CA ARG A 325 -6.72 -3.87 8.60
C ARG A 325 -6.25 -3.32 9.94
N ILE A 326 -6.72 -2.14 10.35
CA ILE A 326 -6.39 -1.53 11.65
C ILE A 326 -6.83 -2.44 12.80
N TYR A 327 -8.08 -2.91 12.78
CA TYR A 327 -8.61 -3.75 13.84
C TYR A 327 -7.93 -5.12 13.91
N MET A 328 -7.63 -5.74 12.77
CA MET A 328 -6.93 -7.02 12.71
C MET A 328 -5.49 -6.88 13.21
N ASN A 329 -4.76 -5.85 12.78
CA ASN A 329 -3.40 -5.59 13.27
C ASN A 329 -3.38 -5.34 14.78
N THR A 330 -4.33 -4.56 15.31
CA THR A 330 -4.45 -4.32 16.75
C THR A 330 -4.73 -5.63 17.51
N ALA A 331 -5.62 -6.47 16.99
CA ALA A 331 -5.93 -7.75 17.61
C ALA A 331 -4.71 -8.70 17.61
N ILE A 332 -3.92 -8.72 16.54
CA ILE A 332 -2.65 -9.47 16.48
C ILE A 332 -1.66 -8.96 17.53
N MET A 333 -1.46 -7.64 17.61
CA MET A 333 -0.54 -7.04 18.59
C MET A 333 -0.94 -7.38 20.04
N ASN A 334 -2.23 -7.52 20.32
CA ASN A 334 -2.72 -7.91 21.64
C ASN A 334 -2.62 -9.44 21.92
N THR A 335 -2.46 -10.26 20.89
CA THR A 335 -2.46 -11.73 21.01
C THR A 335 -1.05 -12.31 20.96
N VAL A 336 -0.15 -11.69 20.19
CA VAL A 336 1.23 -12.15 20.00
C VAL A 336 2.13 -11.45 21.00
N SER A 337 3.02 -12.20 21.65
CA SER A 337 3.99 -11.62 22.59
C SER A 337 4.96 -10.65 21.90
N ASP A 338 5.39 -9.60 22.60
CA ASP A 338 6.25 -8.53 22.09
C ASP A 338 7.52 -9.05 21.38
N LYS A 339 8.08 -10.15 21.90
CA LYS A 339 9.27 -10.82 21.33
C LYS A 339 9.05 -11.32 19.89
N TYR A 340 7.83 -11.74 19.54
CA TYR A 340 7.53 -12.38 18.25
C TYR A 340 6.65 -11.54 17.32
N VAL A 341 6.05 -10.43 17.78
CA VAL A 341 5.15 -9.57 17.00
C VAL A 341 5.81 -9.12 15.70
N GLY A 342 7.00 -8.53 15.76
CA GLY A 342 7.71 -8.04 14.58
C GLY A 342 8.01 -9.14 13.57
N ARG A 343 8.52 -10.29 14.06
CA ARG A 343 8.83 -11.47 13.23
C ARG A 343 7.59 -12.04 12.55
N SER A 344 6.48 -12.12 13.27
CA SER A 344 5.20 -12.60 12.75
C SER A 344 4.66 -11.67 11.67
N PHE A 345 4.67 -10.37 11.89
CA PHE A 345 4.27 -9.39 10.88
C PHE A 345 5.11 -9.47 9.60
N THR A 346 6.42 -9.66 9.73
CA THR A 346 7.32 -9.85 8.58
C THR A 346 6.91 -11.07 7.75
N ILE A 347 6.62 -12.20 8.42
CA ILE A 347 6.21 -13.44 7.75
C ILE A 347 4.87 -13.25 7.03
N TRP A 348 3.86 -12.70 7.69
CA TRP A 348 2.56 -12.48 7.07
C TRP A 348 2.62 -11.46 5.93
N THR A 349 3.40 -10.40 6.08
CA THR A 349 3.64 -9.45 4.99
C THR A 349 4.31 -10.13 3.80
N SER A 350 5.33 -10.97 4.03
CA SER A 350 5.98 -11.75 2.97
C SER A 350 4.99 -12.69 2.26
N ILE A 351 4.15 -13.40 3.02
CA ILE A 351 3.09 -14.25 2.46
C ILE A 351 2.13 -13.40 1.62
N SER A 352 1.71 -12.23 2.12
CA SER A 352 0.82 -11.33 1.39
C SER A 352 1.43 -10.86 0.08
N LEU A 353 2.70 -10.43 0.08
CA LEU A 353 3.40 -9.98 -1.12
C LEU A 353 3.55 -11.11 -2.15
N LEU A 354 3.90 -12.31 -1.71
CA LEU A 354 3.97 -13.48 -2.57
C LEU A 354 2.60 -13.83 -3.17
N LEU A 355 1.55 -13.88 -2.34
CA LEU A 355 0.19 -14.14 -2.84
C LEU A 355 -0.25 -13.08 -3.86
N GLN A 356 0.00 -11.81 -3.60
CA GLN A 356 -0.31 -10.72 -4.53
C GLN A 356 0.45 -10.89 -5.84
N SER A 357 1.75 -11.20 -5.80
CA SER A 357 2.57 -11.39 -6.99
C SER A 357 2.08 -12.56 -7.86
N PHE A 358 1.60 -13.64 -7.23
CA PHE A 358 1.06 -14.78 -7.97
C PHE A 358 -0.38 -14.56 -8.46
N ILE A 359 -1.25 -14.02 -7.62
CA ILE A 359 -2.69 -13.89 -7.93
C ILE A 359 -2.95 -12.79 -8.95
N ALA A 360 -2.19 -11.68 -8.92
CA ALA A 360 -2.47 -10.51 -9.74
C ALA A 360 -2.54 -10.79 -11.26
N PRO A 361 -1.61 -11.54 -11.89
CA PRO A 361 -1.70 -11.84 -13.31
C PRO A 361 -2.89 -12.72 -13.67
N PHE A 362 -3.23 -13.71 -12.81
CA PHE A 362 -4.39 -14.57 -13.03
C PHE A 362 -5.69 -13.81 -12.87
N LEU A 363 -5.77 -12.94 -11.88
CA LEU A 363 -6.94 -12.08 -11.69
C LEU A 363 -7.17 -11.18 -12.90
N GLY A 364 -6.11 -10.53 -13.39
CA GLY A 364 -6.20 -9.71 -14.60
C GLY A 364 -6.66 -10.51 -15.82
N ARG A 365 -6.14 -11.73 -15.99
CA ARG A 365 -6.59 -12.65 -17.04
C ARG A 365 -8.08 -12.99 -16.93
N TRP A 366 -8.55 -13.35 -15.74
CA TRP A 366 -9.97 -13.65 -15.52
C TRP A 366 -10.89 -12.45 -15.73
N ILE A 367 -10.42 -11.24 -15.40
CA ILE A 367 -11.14 -10.00 -15.72
C ILE A 367 -11.31 -9.86 -17.25
N ASN A 368 -10.26 -10.10 -18.04
CA ASN A 368 -10.34 -10.02 -19.49
C ASN A 368 -11.27 -11.11 -20.09
N GLU A 369 -11.17 -12.34 -19.59
CA GLU A 369 -11.90 -13.48 -20.15
C GLU A 369 -13.38 -13.52 -19.74
N ILE A 370 -13.71 -13.01 -18.53
CA ILE A 370 -15.05 -13.15 -17.96
C ILE A 370 -15.80 -11.81 -18.02
N ASN A 371 -15.32 -10.77 -17.31
CA ASN A 371 -15.98 -9.46 -17.21
C ASN A 371 -15.12 -8.50 -16.40
N ASP A 372 -15.11 -7.20 -16.77
CA ASP A 372 -14.42 -6.13 -16.02
C ASP A 372 -14.92 -5.94 -14.57
N LYS A 373 -16.08 -6.50 -14.22
CA LYS A 373 -16.60 -6.51 -12.84
C LYS A 373 -16.11 -7.70 -12.01
N PHE A 374 -15.35 -8.63 -12.61
CA PHE A 374 -15.01 -9.90 -11.97
C PHE A 374 -14.30 -9.74 -10.63
N GLY A 375 -13.44 -8.74 -10.48
CA GLY A 375 -12.81 -8.45 -9.20
C GLY A 375 -13.81 -8.08 -8.10
N PHE A 376 -14.87 -7.34 -8.42
CA PHE A 376 -15.91 -7.00 -7.45
C PHE A 376 -16.74 -8.24 -7.05
N TYR A 377 -16.94 -9.22 -7.96
CA TYR A 377 -17.52 -10.53 -7.60
C TYR A 377 -16.63 -11.28 -6.61
N ILE A 378 -15.30 -11.25 -6.79
CA ILE A 378 -14.37 -11.91 -5.85
C ILE A 378 -14.43 -11.23 -4.48
N ILE A 379 -14.40 -9.89 -4.42
CA ILE A 379 -14.53 -9.16 -3.14
C ILE A 379 -15.86 -9.50 -2.47
N LEU A 380 -16.96 -9.55 -3.21
CA LEU A 380 -18.29 -9.92 -2.72
C LEU A 380 -18.28 -11.32 -2.11
N ILE A 381 -17.81 -12.32 -2.86
CA ILE A 381 -17.81 -13.72 -2.42
C ILE A 381 -16.93 -13.91 -1.19
N LEU A 382 -15.70 -13.38 -1.19
CA LEU A 382 -14.79 -13.50 -0.06
C LEU A 382 -15.32 -12.77 1.18
N SER A 383 -15.87 -11.55 1.00
CA SER A 383 -16.47 -10.81 2.10
C SER A 383 -17.68 -11.52 2.69
N LEU A 384 -18.52 -12.14 1.83
CA LEU A 384 -19.68 -12.91 2.25
C LEU A 384 -19.27 -14.18 3.01
N LEU A 385 -18.26 -14.91 2.51
CA LEU A 385 -17.73 -16.10 3.18
C LEU A 385 -17.21 -15.75 4.60
N ILE A 386 -16.43 -14.67 4.72
CA ILE A 386 -15.91 -14.23 6.01
C ILE A 386 -17.06 -13.76 6.93
N PHE A 387 -18.01 -13.01 6.40
CA PHE A 387 -19.16 -12.54 7.14
C PHE A 387 -19.99 -13.70 7.72
N VAL A 388 -20.28 -14.72 6.89
CA VAL A 388 -21.00 -15.95 7.31
C VAL A 388 -20.19 -16.73 8.36
N THR A 389 -18.87 -16.86 8.17
CA THR A 389 -17.99 -17.53 9.15
C THR A 389 -18.02 -16.82 10.49
N LEU A 390 -17.96 -15.48 10.50
CA LEU A 390 -18.07 -14.68 11.74
C LEU A 390 -19.43 -14.83 12.40
N LEU A 391 -20.52 -14.95 11.64
CA LEU A 391 -21.86 -15.23 12.16
C LEU A 391 -21.94 -16.59 12.86
N LEU A 392 -21.39 -17.64 12.24
CA LEU A 392 -21.40 -19.00 12.78
C LEU A 392 -20.58 -19.08 14.08
N VAL A 393 -19.39 -18.49 14.11
CA VAL A 393 -18.54 -18.44 15.31
C VAL A 393 -19.26 -17.70 16.45
N ASN A 394 -19.90 -16.59 16.16
CA ASN A 394 -20.63 -15.81 17.18
C ASN A 394 -21.82 -16.57 17.78
N LYS A 395 -22.50 -17.38 16.96
CA LYS A 395 -23.62 -18.24 17.41
C LYS A 395 -23.09 -19.37 18.28
N THR A 396 -21.95 -19.97 17.96
CA THR A 396 -21.35 -21.06 18.73
C THR A 396 -20.85 -20.59 20.10
N ASP A 397 -20.26 -19.39 20.18
CA ASP A 397 -19.87 -18.79 21.47
C ASP A 397 -21.08 -18.57 22.37
N LYS A 398 -22.20 -18.05 21.86
CA LYS A 398 -23.43 -17.86 22.63
C LYS A 398 -24.01 -19.18 23.15
N ILE A 399 -23.98 -20.26 22.38
CA ILE A 399 -24.43 -21.58 22.79
C ILE A 399 -23.57 -22.16 23.94
N LYS A 400 -22.24 -21.99 23.84
CA LYS A 400 -21.31 -22.44 24.90
C LYS A 400 -21.49 -21.69 26.23
N TYR A 401 -21.87 -20.42 26.19
CA TYR A 401 -22.15 -19.64 27.40
C TYR A 401 -23.52 -20.01 28.01
N ALA A 402 -24.53 -20.26 27.19
CA ALA A 402 -25.84 -20.70 27.66
C ALA A 402 -25.82 -22.07 28.39
N HIS A 403 -24.97 -23.00 27.92
CA HIS A 403 -24.77 -24.31 28.60
C HIS A 403 -23.84 -24.29 29.84
N LYS A 404 -23.24 -23.16 30.18
CA LYS A 404 -22.46 -22.98 31.41
C LYS A 404 -23.27 -22.35 32.55
N GLU A 405 -24.44 -21.84 32.25
CA GLU A 405 -25.38 -21.26 33.23
C GLU A 405 -26.50 -22.24 33.64
N GLU A 406 -26.58 -23.44 33.04
CA GLU A 406 -27.32 -24.60 33.49
C GLU A 406 -26.42 -25.57 34.29
#